data_d165d0a81db058cf6b1e2ab3518a627d
#
_entry.id   d165d0a81db058cf6b1e2ab3518a627d
#
_cell.length_a   1.000
_cell.length_b   1.000
_cell.length_c   1.000
_cell.angle_alpha   90.00
_cell.angle_beta   90.00
_cell.angle_gamma   90.00
#
_symmetry.space_group_name_H-M   'P 1'
#
loop_
_entity.id
_entity.type
_entity.pdbx_description
1 polymer ?
#
loop_
_entity_poly.entity_id
_entity_poly.type
_entity_poly.pdbx_seq_one_letter_code
_entity_poly.pdbx_strand_id
1 'polypeptide(L)'
;MSARLEGKNTVITGAGAGVGRASALRFAEEGARVACADLDLERAQETVQLIEKNGGTALPIAADVAVEDDVVAMLEKTVTAFGSLDVLFNNAGIPTPRLGMVLEDHSADDFQRLVAVNLGGVFYGCKHAVRRFKEQGHGGVILNTGSVAGLVGWGGSVYGATKGGVHLLTKAVAIEGAPFGIRVNAICPAGMPYTRFMEAGGMELSGDALDEAVKRLGASHPLGKPITAEDCAEAALYLCSDAASNITGVLLPVDGGYVAR
;
A
#
# COMPACT_ATOMS: atom_id res chain seq x y z
N MET A 1 -1.25 -17.62 20.64
CA MET A 1 -1.55 -16.18 20.58
C MET A 1 -2.75 -16.04 19.66
N SER A 2 -3.74 -15.20 19.98
CA SER A 2 -4.88 -14.95 19.08
C SER A 2 -4.36 -14.25 17.82
N ALA A 3 -4.98 -14.56 16.67
CA ALA A 3 -4.66 -13.93 15.40
C ALA A 3 -4.93 -12.41 15.49
N ARG A 4 -3.99 -11.60 14.97
CA ARG A 4 -4.00 -10.12 15.16
C ARG A 4 -5.10 -9.39 14.39
N LEU A 5 -5.68 -10.02 13.36
CA LEU A 5 -6.76 -9.48 12.53
C LEU A 5 -7.97 -10.44 12.48
N GLU A 6 -8.16 -11.25 13.52
CA GLU A 6 -9.26 -12.22 13.58
C GLU A 6 -10.61 -11.57 13.28
N GLY A 7 -11.31 -12.08 12.27
CA GLY A 7 -12.63 -11.62 11.85
C GLY A 7 -12.67 -10.25 11.19
N LYS A 8 -11.54 -9.56 10.97
CA LYS A 8 -11.49 -8.27 10.27
C LYS A 8 -11.70 -8.44 8.76
N ASN A 9 -12.51 -7.57 8.18
CA ASN A 9 -12.75 -7.47 6.75
C ASN A 9 -11.84 -6.42 6.15
N THR A 10 -10.94 -6.83 5.27
CA THR A 10 -9.88 -5.97 4.75
C THR A 10 -9.97 -5.84 3.22
N VAL A 11 -9.65 -4.65 2.71
CA VAL A 11 -9.40 -4.41 1.29
C VAL A 11 -7.95 -3.99 1.13
N ILE A 12 -7.24 -4.59 0.18
CA ILE A 12 -5.87 -4.23 -0.18
C ILE A 12 -5.83 -3.95 -1.67
N THR A 13 -5.43 -2.74 -2.07
CA THR A 13 -5.25 -2.37 -3.46
C THR A 13 -3.83 -2.69 -3.94
N GLY A 14 -3.67 -3.07 -5.23
CA GLY A 14 -2.41 -3.58 -5.74
C GLY A 14 -2.02 -4.92 -5.11
N ALA A 15 -3.02 -5.75 -4.77
CA ALA A 15 -2.83 -7.01 -4.07
C ALA A 15 -2.30 -8.14 -4.97
N GLY A 16 -2.17 -7.91 -6.27
CA GLY A 16 -1.68 -8.89 -7.23
C GLY A 16 -0.16 -9.13 -7.19
N ALA A 17 0.63 -8.27 -6.52
CA ALA A 17 2.08 -8.43 -6.46
C ALA A 17 2.72 -7.67 -5.26
N GLY A 18 4.02 -7.88 -5.05
CA GLY A 18 4.86 -7.10 -4.14
C GLY A 18 4.28 -6.95 -2.73
N VAL A 19 4.32 -5.73 -2.18
CA VAL A 19 3.84 -5.43 -0.82
C VAL A 19 2.36 -5.76 -0.65
N GLY A 20 1.52 -5.50 -1.67
CA GLY A 20 0.09 -5.81 -1.61
C GLY A 20 -0.17 -7.31 -1.46
N ARG A 21 0.48 -8.15 -2.27
CA ARG A 21 0.36 -9.62 -2.18
C ARG A 21 0.90 -10.13 -0.84
N ALA A 22 2.10 -9.70 -0.44
CA ALA A 22 2.69 -10.11 0.84
C ALA A 22 1.78 -9.74 2.03
N SER A 23 1.21 -8.52 2.01
CA SER A 23 0.27 -8.08 3.05
C SER A 23 -1.03 -8.86 3.02
N ALA A 24 -1.58 -9.19 1.83
CA ALA A 24 -2.80 -9.98 1.71
C ALA A 24 -2.63 -11.38 2.31
N LEU A 25 -1.53 -12.05 1.99
CA LEU A 25 -1.19 -13.35 2.57
C LEU A 25 -1.02 -13.24 4.10
N ARG A 26 -0.25 -12.27 4.55
CA ARG A 26 0.06 -12.09 5.97
C ARG A 26 -1.17 -11.72 6.80
N PHE A 27 -2.08 -10.89 6.25
CA PHE A 27 -3.33 -10.52 6.91
C PHE A 27 -4.29 -11.73 7.02
N ALA A 28 -4.37 -12.54 5.96
CA ALA A 28 -5.17 -13.75 5.97
C ALA A 28 -4.64 -14.79 6.99
N GLU A 29 -3.33 -14.97 7.12
CA GLU A 29 -2.71 -15.80 8.16
C GLU A 29 -3.06 -15.34 9.58
N GLU A 30 -3.33 -14.05 9.76
CA GLU A 30 -3.75 -13.44 11.02
C GLU A 30 -5.29 -13.34 11.17
N GLY A 31 -6.03 -14.11 10.38
CA GLY A 31 -7.48 -14.30 10.53
C GLY A 31 -8.35 -13.25 9.82
N ALA A 32 -7.78 -12.38 8.99
CA ALA A 32 -8.56 -11.45 8.19
C ALA A 32 -9.25 -12.14 7.00
N ARG A 33 -10.44 -11.66 6.62
CA ARG A 33 -11.02 -11.88 5.29
C ARG A 33 -10.52 -10.77 4.36
N VAL A 34 -9.91 -11.14 3.23
CA VAL A 34 -9.15 -10.19 2.40
C VAL A 34 -9.77 -10.03 1.01
N ALA A 35 -10.24 -8.84 0.68
CA ALA A 35 -10.54 -8.46 -0.69
C ALA A 35 -9.24 -7.99 -1.36
N CYS A 36 -8.75 -8.81 -2.28
CA CYS A 36 -7.56 -8.56 -3.09
C CYS A 36 -7.95 -7.76 -4.33
N ALA A 37 -7.75 -6.44 -4.32
CA ALA A 37 -8.06 -5.57 -5.44
C ALA A 37 -6.80 -5.28 -6.27
N ASP A 38 -6.90 -5.43 -7.57
CA ASP A 38 -5.82 -5.12 -8.52
C ASP A 38 -6.41 -4.66 -9.86
N LEU A 39 -5.64 -3.90 -10.63
CA LEU A 39 -5.98 -3.57 -12.01
C LEU A 39 -6.03 -4.83 -12.87
N ASP A 40 -5.13 -5.78 -12.59
CA ASP A 40 -5.03 -7.08 -13.21
C ASP A 40 -5.76 -8.13 -12.36
N LEU A 41 -6.98 -8.49 -12.80
CA LEU A 41 -7.82 -9.45 -12.08
C LEU A 41 -7.17 -10.84 -11.94
N GLU A 42 -6.41 -11.30 -12.94
CA GLU A 42 -5.77 -12.62 -12.90
C GLU A 42 -4.75 -12.69 -11.77
N ARG A 43 -3.98 -11.62 -11.55
CA ARG A 43 -3.03 -11.52 -10.43
C ARG A 43 -3.73 -11.44 -9.07
N ALA A 44 -4.85 -10.74 -9.00
CA ALA A 44 -5.67 -10.75 -7.78
C ALA A 44 -6.17 -12.17 -7.48
N GLN A 45 -6.62 -12.91 -8.50
CA GLN A 45 -7.04 -14.30 -8.39
C GLN A 45 -5.90 -15.24 -7.93
N GLU A 46 -4.69 -15.06 -8.46
CA GLU A 46 -3.51 -15.82 -7.99
C GLU A 46 -3.28 -15.62 -6.48
N THR A 47 -3.37 -14.38 -6.01
CA THR A 47 -3.22 -14.07 -4.58
C THR A 47 -4.33 -14.71 -3.74
N VAL A 48 -5.56 -14.67 -4.23
CA VAL A 48 -6.71 -15.33 -3.57
C VAL A 48 -6.49 -16.84 -3.48
N GLN A 49 -6.06 -17.48 -4.57
CA GLN A 49 -5.77 -18.92 -4.57
C GLN A 49 -4.69 -19.32 -3.54
N LEU A 50 -3.66 -18.48 -3.38
CA LEU A 50 -2.63 -18.69 -2.35
C LEU A 50 -3.20 -18.59 -0.94
N ILE A 51 -4.09 -17.62 -0.69
CA ILE A 51 -4.76 -17.45 0.61
C ILE A 51 -5.67 -18.66 0.90
N GLU A 52 -6.50 -19.07 -0.06
CA GLU A 52 -7.45 -20.19 0.10
C GLU A 52 -6.73 -21.53 0.29
N LYS A 53 -5.62 -21.74 -0.43
CA LYS A 53 -4.78 -22.94 -0.25
C LYS A 53 -4.25 -23.08 1.19
N ASN A 54 -4.04 -21.94 1.88
CA ASN A 54 -3.61 -21.91 3.27
C ASN A 54 -4.78 -21.84 4.27
N GLY A 55 -6.03 -22.04 3.80
CA GLY A 55 -7.24 -22.07 4.64
C GLY A 55 -7.81 -20.71 4.99
N GLY A 56 -7.30 -19.62 4.41
CA GLY A 56 -7.84 -18.26 4.57
C GLY A 56 -9.06 -18.00 3.69
N THR A 57 -9.68 -16.84 3.84
CA THR A 57 -10.82 -16.36 3.06
C THR A 57 -10.45 -15.10 2.29
N ALA A 58 -10.63 -15.12 0.98
CA ALA A 58 -10.33 -13.96 0.15
C ALA A 58 -11.30 -13.80 -1.03
N LEU A 59 -11.30 -12.60 -1.65
CA LEU A 59 -12.15 -12.22 -2.78
C LEU A 59 -11.30 -11.44 -3.80
N PRO A 60 -11.22 -11.85 -5.08
CA PRO A 60 -10.54 -11.07 -6.10
C PRO A 60 -11.44 -9.95 -6.64
N ILE A 61 -10.91 -8.75 -6.82
CA ILE A 61 -11.63 -7.60 -7.37
C ILE A 61 -10.77 -6.91 -8.44
N ALA A 62 -11.31 -6.74 -9.65
CA ALA A 62 -10.73 -5.83 -10.64
C ALA A 62 -11.11 -4.40 -10.27
N ALA A 63 -10.12 -3.51 -10.15
CA ALA A 63 -10.33 -2.09 -9.87
C ALA A 63 -9.15 -1.23 -10.35
N ASP A 64 -9.44 -0.16 -11.08
CA ASP A 64 -8.48 0.91 -11.34
C ASP A 64 -8.65 1.99 -10.25
N VAL A 65 -7.65 2.13 -9.38
CA VAL A 65 -7.71 3.13 -8.30
C VAL A 65 -7.72 4.57 -8.80
N ALA A 66 -7.32 4.82 -10.05
CA ALA A 66 -7.41 6.14 -10.68
C ALA A 66 -8.85 6.52 -11.05
N VAL A 67 -9.80 5.58 -11.02
CA VAL A 67 -11.22 5.76 -11.33
C VAL A 67 -12.04 5.71 -10.06
N GLU A 68 -12.68 6.81 -9.68
CA GLU A 68 -13.43 6.91 -8.42
C GLU A 68 -14.54 5.87 -8.31
N ASP A 69 -15.28 5.63 -9.38
CA ASP A 69 -16.40 4.68 -9.42
C ASP A 69 -15.91 3.23 -9.19
N ASP A 70 -14.74 2.88 -9.68
CA ASP A 70 -14.12 1.55 -9.42
C ASP A 70 -13.77 1.39 -7.94
N VAL A 71 -13.27 2.45 -7.29
CA VAL A 71 -12.98 2.44 -5.85
C VAL A 71 -14.27 2.27 -5.03
N VAL A 72 -15.34 2.97 -5.40
CA VAL A 72 -16.67 2.79 -4.78
C VAL A 72 -17.15 1.35 -4.94
N ALA A 73 -17.14 0.83 -6.17
CA ALA A 73 -17.60 -0.53 -6.48
C ALA A 73 -16.75 -1.59 -5.74
N MET A 74 -15.44 -1.39 -5.59
CA MET A 74 -14.54 -2.26 -4.84
C MET A 74 -14.96 -2.35 -3.35
N LEU A 75 -15.20 -1.21 -2.71
CA LEU A 75 -15.64 -1.19 -1.31
C LEU A 75 -17.02 -1.81 -1.13
N GLU A 76 -17.96 -1.52 -2.03
CA GLU A 76 -19.32 -2.10 -2.00
C GLU A 76 -19.29 -3.62 -2.18
N LYS A 77 -18.52 -4.14 -3.13
CA LYS A 77 -18.33 -5.59 -3.33
C LYS A 77 -17.78 -6.24 -2.07
N THR A 78 -16.81 -5.61 -1.41
CA THR A 78 -16.24 -6.11 -0.16
C THR A 78 -17.27 -6.19 0.96
N VAL A 79 -18.04 -5.11 1.15
CA VAL A 79 -19.09 -5.07 2.18
C VAL A 79 -20.20 -6.07 1.87
N THR A 80 -20.57 -6.23 0.61
CA THR A 80 -21.57 -7.23 0.20
C THR A 80 -21.10 -8.66 0.51
N ALA A 81 -19.83 -8.97 0.26
CA ALA A 81 -19.28 -10.30 0.46
C ALA A 81 -19.00 -10.62 1.93
N PHE A 82 -18.51 -9.64 2.70
CA PHE A 82 -18.00 -9.87 4.06
C PHE A 82 -18.87 -9.26 5.17
N GLY A 83 -19.83 -8.40 4.83
CA GLY A 83 -20.78 -7.77 5.75
C GLY A 83 -20.35 -6.40 6.26
N SER A 84 -19.04 -6.09 6.34
CA SER A 84 -18.50 -4.81 6.77
C SER A 84 -17.14 -4.54 6.12
N LEU A 85 -16.62 -3.32 6.34
CA LEU A 85 -15.24 -2.95 6.10
C LEU A 85 -14.60 -2.59 7.44
N ASP A 86 -13.45 -3.17 7.78
CA ASP A 86 -12.69 -2.85 8.99
C ASP A 86 -11.35 -2.20 8.67
N VAL A 87 -10.70 -2.61 7.57
CA VAL A 87 -9.40 -2.11 7.14
C VAL A 87 -9.39 -1.82 5.64
N LEU A 88 -8.94 -0.63 5.25
CA LEU A 88 -8.54 -0.32 3.88
C LEU A 88 -7.03 -0.09 3.83
N PHE A 89 -6.33 -0.86 3.00
CA PHE A 89 -4.94 -0.63 2.67
C PHE A 89 -4.79 -0.09 1.24
N ASN A 90 -4.63 1.22 1.11
CA ASN A 90 -4.31 1.92 -0.13
C ASN A 90 -2.84 1.66 -0.47
N ASN A 91 -2.56 0.57 -1.16
CA ASN A 91 -1.20 0.16 -1.49
C ASN A 91 -0.87 0.32 -3.00
N ALA A 92 -1.86 0.26 -3.89
CA ALA A 92 -1.64 0.44 -5.32
C ALA A 92 -0.84 1.72 -5.64
N GLY A 93 0.11 1.60 -6.55
CA GLY A 93 0.93 2.72 -6.99
C GLY A 93 1.84 2.35 -8.16
N ILE A 94 2.29 3.35 -8.89
CA ILE A 94 3.18 3.21 -10.05
C ILE A 94 4.45 4.04 -9.84
N PRO A 95 5.61 3.60 -10.40
CA PRO A 95 6.84 4.37 -10.41
C PRO A 95 6.82 5.46 -11.49
N THR A 96 7.87 6.27 -11.53
CA THR A 96 8.20 7.08 -12.72
C THR A 96 8.40 6.16 -13.92
N PRO A 97 8.06 6.60 -15.15
CA PRO A 97 8.17 5.78 -16.36
C PRO A 97 9.58 5.23 -16.63
N ARG A 98 10.61 5.96 -16.18
CA ARG A 98 12.01 5.58 -16.31
C ARG A 98 12.77 6.02 -15.06
N LEU A 99 13.52 5.09 -14.46
CA LEU A 99 14.38 5.39 -13.32
C LEU A 99 15.44 6.44 -13.67
N GLY A 100 15.68 7.37 -12.73
CA GLY A 100 16.63 8.47 -12.93
C GLY A 100 16.11 9.60 -13.81
N MET A 101 14.82 9.60 -14.17
CA MET A 101 14.18 10.68 -14.91
C MET A 101 14.22 11.99 -14.11
N VAL A 102 14.71 13.06 -14.73
CA VAL A 102 14.78 14.41 -14.14
C VAL A 102 13.50 15.18 -14.42
N LEU A 103 13.26 16.26 -13.67
CA LEU A 103 11.98 16.98 -13.69
C LEU A 103 11.56 17.42 -15.10
N GLU A 104 12.47 17.99 -15.87
CA GLU A 104 12.21 18.53 -17.21
C GLU A 104 11.90 17.48 -18.27
N ASP A 105 12.22 16.21 -18.02
CA ASP A 105 11.93 15.10 -18.93
C ASP A 105 10.52 14.55 -18.77
N HIS A 106 9.81 14.88 -17.69
CA HIS A 106 8.44 14.42 -17.48
C HIS A 106 7.47 15.13 -18.43
N SER A 107 6.70 14.35 -19.16
CA SER A 107 5.55 14.87 -19.90
C SER A 107 4.39 15.24 -18.97
N ALA A 108 3.45 16.05 -19.47
CA ALA A 108 2.21 16.34 -18.75
C ALA A 108 1.40 15.06 -18.46
N ASP A 109 1.42 14.10 -19.39
CA ASP A 109 0.72 12.81 -19.22
C ASP A 109 1.35 11.95 -18.13
N ASP A 110 2.69 11.90 -18.04
CA ASP A 110 3.39 11.22 -16.95
C ASP A 110 3.00 11.80 -15.59
N PHE A 111 3.00 13.13 -15.49
CA PHE A 111 2.59 13.84 -14.29
C PHE A 111 1.14 13.48 -13.92
N GLN A 112 0.21 13.60 -14.86
CA GLN A 112 -1.21 13.33 -14.62
C GLN A 112 -1.43 11.87 -14.20
N ARG A 113 -0.78 10.92 -14.86
CA ARG A 113 -0.88 9.50 -14.54
C ARG A 113 -0.35 9.18 -13.14
N LEU A 114 0.82 9.72 -12.79
CA LEU A 114 1.39 9.54 -11.45
C LEU A 114 0.50 10.13 -10.36
N VAL A 115 -0.05 11.34 -10.59
CA VAL A 115 -0.98 11.97 -9.66
C VAL A 115 -2.27 11.19 -9.55
N ALA A 116 -2.88 10.76 -10.67
CA ALA A 116 -4.15 10.03 -10.66
C ALA A 116 -4.05 8.72 -9.88
N VAL A 117 -3.00 7.93 -10.10
CA VAL A 117 -2.84 6.63 -9.41
C VAL A 117 -2.34 6.82 -7.98
N ASN A 118 -1.17 7.49 -7.79
CA ASN A 118 -0.46 7.47 -6.51
C ASN A 118 -1.09 8.38 -5.45
N LEU A 119 -1.74 9.46 -5.85
CA LEU A 119 -2.39 10.41 -4.93
C LEU A 119 -3.91 10.36 -5.05
N GLY A 120 -4.45 10.40 -6.27
CA GLY A 120 -5.89 10.32 -6.54
C GLY A 120 -6.51 9.04 -5.99
N GLY A 121 -5.90 7.88 -6.28
CA GLY A 121 -6.37 6.59 -5.78
C GLY A 121 -6.41 6.53 -4.25
N VAL A 122 -5.38 7.06 -3.58
CA VAL A 122 -5.35 7.14 -2.11
C VAL A 122 -6.43 8.10 -1.60
N PHE A 123 -6.64 9.23 -2.27
CA PHE A 123 -7.70 10.19 -1.93
C PHE A 123 -9.10 9.54 -2.04
N TYR A 124 -9.39 8.87 -3.13
CA TYR A 124 -10.68 8.18 -3.32
C TYR A 124 -10.89 7.08 -2.27
N GLY A 125 -9.85 6.25 -2.04
CA GLY A 125 -9.89 5.23 -0.99
C GLY A 125 -10.19 5.83 0.38
N CYS A 126 -9.46 6.85 0.80
CA CYS A 126 -9.69 7.54 2.09
C CYS A 126 -11.10 8.14 2.17
N LYS A 127 -11.54 8.86 1.13
CA LYS A 127 -12.86 9.50 1.05
C LYS A 127 -13.99 8.51 1.29
N HIS A 128 -13.98 7.41 0.57
CA HIS A 128 -15.08 6.44 0.61
C HIS A 128 -14.98 5.49 1.82
N ALA A 129 -13.77 5.15 2.28
CA ALA A 129 -13.62 4.38 3.51
C ALA A 129 -14.06 5.17 4.75
N VAL A 130 -13.69 6.46 4.87
CA VAL A 130 -14.16 7.33 5.96
C VAL A 130 -15.68 7.43 5.97
N ARG A 131 -16.32 7.60 4.80
CA ARG A 131 -17.78 7.60 4.69
C ARG A 131 -18.37 6.28 5.18
N ARG A 132 -17.84 5.14 4.72
CA ARG A 132 -18.29 3.80 5.11
C ARG A 132 -18.13 3.55 6.61
N PHE A 133 -16.99 3.89 7.19
CA PHE A 133 -16.75 3.73 8.63
C PHE A 133 -17.69 4.57 9.49
N LYS A 134 -18.01 5.80 9.05
CA LYS A 134 -19.01 6.63 9.73
C LYS A 134 -20.42 6.03 9.67
N GLU A 135 -20.81 5.49 8.52
CA GLU A 135 -22.10 4.81 8.32
C GLU A 135 -22.21 3.54 9.18
N GLN A 136 -21.13 2.78 9.31
CA GLN A 136 -21.08 1.58 10.15
C GLN A 136 -21.05 1.88 11.64
N GLY A 137 -20.54 3.03 12.05
CA GLY A 137 -20.57 3.52 13.45
C GLY A 137 -19.56 2.88 14.41
N HIS A 138 -18.68 2.00 13.93
CA HIS A 138 -17.69 1.30 14.78
C HIS A 138 -16.23 1.67 14.49
N GLY A 139 -15.99 2.73 13.67
CA GLY A 139 -14.65 3.13 13.29
C GLY A 139 -14.04 2.22 12.22
N GLY A 140 -12.71 2.28 12.09
CA GLY A 140 -11.95 1.46 11.14
C GLY A 140 -10.51 1.92 11.02
N VAL A 141 -9.75 1.25 10.15
CA VAL A 141 -8.34 1.56 9.91
C VAL A 141 -8.10 1.83 8.42
N ILE A 142 -7.43 2.92 8.12
CA ILE A 142 -6.88 3.20 6.80
C ILE A 142 -5.35 3.15 6.91
N LEU A 143 -4.74 2.33 6.07
CA LEU A 143 -3.31 2.31 5.88
C LEU A 143 -2.98 2.78 4.46
N ASN A 144 -1.99 3.65 4.33
CA ASN A 144 -1.53 4.15 3.04
C ASN A 144 -0.09 3.70 2.77
N THR A 145 0.25 3.41 1.52
CA THR A 145 1.63 3.24 1.10
C THR A 145 2.21 4.59 0.70
N GLY A 146 2.94 5.21 1.64
CA GLY A 146 3.82 6.34 1.38
C GLY A 146 5.10 5.90 0.66
N SER A 147 6.19 6.58 0.95
CA SER A 147 7.56 6.23 0.52
C SER A 147 8.57 7.10 1.26
N VAL A 148 9.80 6.64 1.42
CA VAL A 148 10.90 7.54 1.79
C VAL A 148 11.07 8.70 0.80
N ALA A 149 10.66 8.52 -0.45
CA ALA A 149 10.66 9.58 -1.47
C ALA A 149 9.75 10.78 -1.14
N GLY A 150 8.76 10.60 -0.27
CA GLY A 150 7.96 11.71 0.26
C GLY A 150 8.51 12.32 1.55
N LEU A 151 9.57 11.74 2.13
CA LEU A 151 10.25 12.22 3.34
C LEU A 151 11.53 12.97 2.99
N VAL A 152 12.25 12.53 1.96
CA VAL A 152 13.54 13.07 1.52
C VAL A 152 13.56 13.21 -0.01
N GLY A 153 14.47 14.00 -0.56
CA GLY A 153 14.62 14.24 -2.00
C GLY A 153 15.23 13.06 -2.77
N TRP A 154 14.58 11.90 -2.69
CA TRP A 154 14.98 10.65 -3.36
C TRP A 154 13.82 10.04 -4.16
N GLY A 155 14.10 9.23 -5.18
CA GLY A 155 13.07 8.48 -5.92
C GLY A 155 12.36 9.24 -7.04
N GLY A 156 12.85 10.43 -7.40
CA GLY A 156 12.32 11.26 -8.49
C GLY A 156 11.34 12.34 -8.02
N SER A 157 11.37 13.48 -8.72
CA SER A 157 10.64 14.71 -8.33
C SER A 157 9.13 14.52 -8.32
N VAL A 158 8.54 13.99 -9.40
CA VAL A 158 7.07 13.83 -9.52
C VAL A 158 6.56 12.72 -8.62
N TYR A 159 7.24 11.56 -8.60
CA TYR A 159 6.89 10.47 -7.69
C TYR A 159 6.96 10.92 -6.22
N GLY A 160 8.07 11.57 -5.84
CA GLY A 160 8.26 12.12 -4.49
C GLY A 160 7.15 13.11 -4.11
N ALA A 161 6.75 14.00 -5.04
CA ALA A 161 5.66 14.94 -4.82
C ALA A 161 4.31 14.22 -4.56
N THR A 162 3.98 13.15 -5.32
CA THR A 162 2.76 12.37 -5.04
C THR A 162 2.81 11.71 -3.67
N LYS A 163 3.96 11.15 -3.27
CA LYS A 163 4.12 10.50 -1.96
C LYS A 163 4.15 11.50 -0.80
N GLY A 164 4.71 12.68 -1.00
CA GLY A 164 4.58 13.81 -0.05
C GLY A 164 3.11 14.22 0.14
N GLY A 165 2.32 14.25 -0.95
CA GLY A 165 0.88 14.48 -0.89
C GLY A 165 0.16 13.40 -0.08
N VAL A 166 0.48 12.12 -0.28
CA VAL A 166 -0.06 11.00 0.53
C VAL A 166 0.28 11.16 2.00
N HIS A 167 1.49 11.61 2.33
CA HIS A 167 1.92 11.80 3.71
C HIS A 167 1.08 12.87 4.43
N LEU A 168 0.85 14.01 3.78
CA LEU A 168 0.04 15.07 4.38
C LEU A 168 -1.43 14.67 4.43
N LEU A 169 -1.95 14.03 3.38
CA LEU A 169 -3.31 13.47 3.35
C LEU A 169 -3.53 12.48 4.51
N THR A 170 -2.57 11.58 4.76
CA THR A 170 -2.62 10.63 5.89
C THR A 170 -2.81 11.36 7.21
N LYS A 171 -2.04 12.43 7.48
CA LYS A 171 -2.13 13.22 8.72
C LYS A 171 -3.46 13.98 8.83
N ALA A 172 -3.91 14.59 7.72
CA ALA A 172 -5.16 15.34 7.71
C ALA A 172 -6.37 14.42 7.97
N VAL A 173 -6.46 13.30 7.24
CA VAL A 173 -7.56 12.33 7.40
C VAL A 173 -7.51 11.65 8.77
N ALA A 174 -6.33 11.47 9.37
CA ALA A 174 -6.20 10.96 10.75
C ALA A 174 -6.88 11.88 11.76
N ILE A 175 -6.71 13.20 11.63
CA ILE A 175 -7.35 14.19 12.50
C ILE A 175 -8.88 14.23 12.28
N GLU A 176 -9.31 14.24 11.01
CA GLU A 176 -10.72 14.28 10.64
C GLU A 176 -11.47 12.99 11.02
N GLY A 177 -10.81 11.85 10.97
CA GLY A 177 -11.38 10.53 11.28
C GLY A 177 -11.40 10.18 12.76
N ALA A 178 -10.50 10.76 13.56
CA ALA A 178 -10.33 10.43 14.97
C ALA A 178 -11.62 10.51 15.83
N PRO A 179 -12.50 11.54 15.67
CA PRO A 179 -13.75 11.60 16.41
C PRO A 179 -14.71 10.43 16.14
N PHE A 180 -14.48 9.67 15.07
CA PHE A 180 -15.29 8.53 14.63
C PHE A 180 -14.60 7.19 14.89
N GLY A 181 -13.51 7.17 15.67
CA GLY A 181 -12.73 5.96 15.92
C GLY A 181 -11.96 5.45 14.70
N ILE A 182 -11.67 6.32 13.72
CA ILE A 182 -10.93 5.96 12.51
C ILE A 182 -9.45 6.29 12.72
N ARG A 183 -8.57 5.30 12.54
CA ARG A 183 -7.11 5.49 12.54
C ARG A 183 -6.60 5.52 11.10
N VAL A 184 -5.68 6.43 10.81
CA VAL A 184 -5.08 6.55 9.47
C VAL A 184 -3.58 6.71 9.60
N ASN A 185 -2.82 5.78 9.03
CA ASN A 185 -1.36 5.76 9.08
C ASN A 185 -0.77 5.46 7.69
N ALA A 186 0.53 5.61 7.55
CA ALA A 186 1.24 5.18 6.35
C ALA A 186 2.50 4.39 6.70
N ILE A 187 2.79 3.35 5.91
CA ILE A 187 4.15 2.80 5.80
C ILE A 187 4.91 3.58 4.72
N CYS A 188 6.20 3.80 4.91
CA CYS A 188 7.06 4.52 3.99
C CYS A 188 8.25 3.63 3.58
N PRO A 189 8.06 2.73 2.60
CA PRO A 189 9.13 1.86 2.14
C PRO A 189 10.26 2.63 1.46
N ALA A 190 11.50 2.13 1.57
CA ALA A 190 12.61 2.49 0.69
C ALA A 190 12.64 1.59 -0.57
N GLY A 191 13.72 1.64 -1.34
CA GLY A 191 13.85 0.84 -2.55
C GLY A 191 13.87 -0.66 -2.26
N MET A 192 13.05 -1.40 -2.99
CA MET A 192 12.96 -2.87 -2.94
C MET A 192 13.34 -3.45 -4.30
N PRO A 193 14.40 -4.27 -4.38
CA PRO A 193 14.94 -4.72 -5.67
C PRO A 193 14.09 -5.79 -6.39
N TYR A 194 13.22 -6.50 -5.64
CA TYR A 194 12.50 -7.67 -6.14
C TYR A 194 11.01 -7.40 -6.39
N THR A 195 10.64 -6.18 -6.77
CA THR A 195 9.23 -5.86 -7.00
C THR A 195 8.96 -5.50 -8.45
N ARG A 196 7.79 -5.89 -8.96
CA ARG A 196 7.30 -5.44 -10.28
C ARG A 196 7.20 -3.92 -10.40
N PHE A 197 7.18 -3.21 -9.29
CA PHE A 197 7.26 -1.76 -9.27
C PHE A 197 8.57 -1.28 -9.94
N MET A 198 9.68 -1.97 -9.72
CA MET A 198 10.96 -1.64 -10.36
C MET A 198 10.95 -2.00 -11.85
N GLU A 199 10.36 -3.15 -12.23
CA GLU A 199 10.17 -3.55 -13.63
C GLU A 199 9.33 -2.52 -14.40
N ALA A 200 8.22 -2.05 -13.79
CA ALA A 200 7.37 -1.01 -14.37
C ALA A 200 8.09 0.33 -14.56
N GLY A 201 9.15 0.60 -13.81
CA GLY A 201 10.09 1.72 -14.00
C GLY A 201 11.19 1.47 -15.01
N GLY A 202 11.07 0.41 -15.84
CA GLY A 202 12.05 0.06 -16.89
C GLY A 202 13.29 -0.66 -16.36
N MET A 203 13.27 -1.21 -15.15
CA MET A 203 14.38 -1.98 -14.58
C MET A 203 14.08 -3.48 -14.67
N GLU A 204 14.37 -4.07 -15.82
CA GLU A 204 14.36 -5.52 -15.99
C GLU A 204 15.77 -6.08 -15.69
N LEU A 205 15.98 -6.48 -14.46
CA LEU A 205 17.23 -7.06 -14.01
C LEU A 205 17.09 -8.57 -13.78
N SER A 206 18.08 -9.35 -14.24
CA SER A 206 18.16 -10.78 -14.00
C SER A 206 19.61 -11.21 -13.78
N GLY A 207 19.82 -12.37 -13.15
CA GLY A 207 21.16 -12.91 -12.91
C GLY A 207 22.06 -11.94 -12.14
N ASP A 208 23.34 -11.87 -12.53
CA ASP A 208 24.36 -11.06 -11.85
C ASP A 208 24.02 -9.58 -11.74
N ALA A 209 23.28 -9.01 -12.71
CA ALA A 209 22.85 -7.62 -12.68
C ALA A 209 21.83 -7.35 -11.57
N LEU A 210 20.93 -8.30 -11.31
CA LEU A 210 19.97 -8.22 -10.21
C LEU A 210 20.71 -8.34 -8.86
N ASP A 211 21.63 -9.30 -8.74
CA ASP A 211 22.42 -9.51 -7.51
C ASP A 211 23.24 -8.26 -7.14
N GLU A 212 23.85 -7.61 -8.13
CA GLU A 212 24.59 -6.37 -7.93
C GLU A 212 23.67 -5.20 -7.52
N ALA A 213 22.48 -5.09 -8.12
CA ALA A 213 21.49 -4.07 -7.73
C ALA A 213 20.99 -4.28 -6.29
N VAL A 214 20.73 -5.52 -5.91
CA VAL A 214 20.36 -5.92 -4.54
C VAL A 214 21.44 -5.52 -3.54
N LYS A 215 22.71 -5.87 -3.84
CA LYS A 215 23.86 -5.53 -3.02
C LYS A 215 24.04 -4.02 -2.86
N ARG A 216 23.89 -3.27 -3.97
CA ARG A 216 23.99 -1.81 -3.97
C ARG A 216 22.86 -1.16 -3.16
N LEU A 217 21.63 -1.60 -3.33
CA LEU A 217 20.49 -1.14 -2.51
C LEU A 217 20.69 -1.48 -1.04
N GLY A 218 21.10 -2.70 -0.72
CA GLY A 218 21.42 -3.10 0.65
C GLY A 218 22.49 -2.22 1.29
N ALA A 219 23.55 -1.91 0.55
CA ALA A 219 24.62 -1.03 1.03
C ALA A 219 24.16 0.42 1.27
N SER A 220 23.08 0.84 0.63
CA SER A 220 22.50 2.18 0.87
C SER A 220 21.71 2.28 2.18
N HIS A 221 21.32 1.15 2.76
CA HIS A 221 20.61 1.09 4.02
C HIS A 221 21.57 0.89 5.19
N PRO A 222 21.52 1.67 6.28
CA PRO A 222 22.40 1.49 7.46
C PRO A 222 22.41 0.07 8.04
N LEU A 223 21.28 -0.67 7.95
CA LEU A 223 21.23 -2.08 8.37
C LEU A 223 21.95 -3.04 7.41
N GLY A 224 22.49 -2.57 6.27
CA GLY A 224 23.33 -3.35 5.35
C GLY A 224 22.56 -4.40 4.52
N LYS A 225 21.23 -4.39 4.52
CA LYS A 225 20.40 -5.33 3.76
C LYS A 225 19.26 -4.59 3.05
N PRO A 226 18.79 -5.08 1.88
CA PRO A 226 17.60 -4.54 1.26
C PRO A 226 16.37 -4.85 2.11
N ILE A 227 15.34 -4.01 1.99
CA ILE A 227 14.01 -4.31 2.54
C ILE A 227 13.24 -5.23 1.60
N THR A 228 12.31 -6.00 2.15
CA THR A 228 11.46 -6.92 1.41
C THR A 228 9.99 -6.52 1.49
N ALA A 229 9.16 -7.14 0.67
CA ALA A 229 7.71 -6.98 0.73
C ALA A 229 7.15 -7.48 2.07
N GLU A 230 7.74 -8.52 2.62
CA GLU A 230 7.39 -9.12 3.91
C GLU A 230 7.71 -8.17 5.08
N ASP A 231 8.84 -7.45 5.06
CA ASP A 231 9.15 -6.40 6.05
C ASP A 231 8.06 -5.32 6.07
N CYS A 232 7.58 -4.93 4.87
CA CYS A 232 6.47 -3.98 4.73
C CYS A 232 5.15 -4.57 5.21
N ALA A 233 4.88 -5.85 4.92
CA ALA A 233 3.66 -6.54 5.35
C ALA A 233 3.57 -6.66 6.89
N GLU A 234 4.67 -6.92 7.59
CA GLU A 234 4.71 -6.95 9.06
C GLU A 234 4.44 -5.55 9.65
N ALA A 235 5.02 -4.50 9.09
CA ALA A 235 4.74 -3.13 9.50
C ALA A 235 3.26 -2.74 9.24
N ALA A 236 2.72 -3.14 8.09
CA ALA A 236 1.33 -2.95 7.73
C ALA A 236 0.39 -3.67 8.72
N LEU A 237 0.67 -4.93 9.01
CA LEU A 237 -0.08 -5.74 9.97
C LEU A 237 -0.10 -5.09 11.35
N TYR A 238 1.06 -4.62 11.85
CA TYR A 238 1.13 -3.93 13.14
C TYR A 238 0.21 -2.70 13.16
N LEU A 239 0.31 -1.82 12.16
CA LEU A 239 -0.49 -0.58 12.10
C LEU A 239 -1.99 -0.84 11.91
N CYS A 240 -2.36 -1.97 11.28
CA CYS A 240 -3.76 -2.36 11.09
C CYS A 240 -4.36 -3.08 12.31
N SER A 241 -3.53 -3.64 13.19
CA SER A 241 -3.98 -4.40 14.37
C SER A 241 -4.36 -3.51 15.55
N ASP A 242 -5.00 -4.12 16.56
CA ASP A 242 -5.33 -3.47 17.83
C ASP A 242 -4.10 -3.12 18.68
N ALA A 243 -2.93 -3.72 18.38
CA ALA A 243 -1.66 -3.34 19.00
C ALA A 243 -1.26 -1.87 18.69
N ALA A 244 -1.82 -1.30 17.61
CA ALA A 244 -1.64 0.10 17.22
C ALA A 244 -2.86 0.98 17.56
N SER A 245 -3.70 0.59 18.52
CA SER A 245 -4.97 1.26 18.85
C SER A 245 -4.84 2.75 19.19
N ASN A 246 -3.68 3.18 19.69
CA ASN A 246 -3.40 4.59 20.00
C ASN A 246 -2.38 5.22 19.02
N ILE A 247 -2.30 4.70 17.79
CA ILE A 247 -1.41 5.20 16.74
C ILE A 247 -2.24 5.65 15.55
N THR A 248 -2.20 6.96 15.25
CA THR A 248 -2.83 7.59 14.09
C THR A 248 -1.99 8.78 13.60
N GLY A 249 -2.00 9.05 12.30
CA GLY A 249 -1.23 10.12 11.67
C GLY A 249 0.27 9.83 11.51
N VAL A 250 0.71 8.59 11.77
CA VAL A 250 2.13 8.20 11.71
C VAL A 250 2.53 7.87 10.28
N LEU A 251 3.73 8.31 9.92
CA LEU A 251 4.47 7.90 8.73
C LEU A 251 5.60 6.99 9.20
N LEU A 252 5.45 5.69 9.04
CA LEU A 252 6.41 4.69 9.54
C LEU A 252 7.39 4.30 8.43
N PRO A 253 8.67 4.73 8.49
CA PRO A 253 9.68 4.26 7.55
C PRO A 253 9.93 2.76 7.71
N VAL A 254 9.95 2.04 6.59
CA VAL A 254 10.42 0.66 6.48
C VAL A 254 11.59 0.71 5.50
N ASP A 255 12.76 1.07 5.99
CA ASP A 255 13.83 1.60 5.16
C ASP A 255 15.25 1.21 5.60
N GLY A 256 15.39 0.33 6.57
CA GLY A 256 16.69 -0.06 7.11
C GLY A 256 17.51 1.09 7.68
N GLY A 257 16.86 2.19 8.09
CA GLY A 257 17.50 3.40 8.63
C GLY A 257 17.91 4.43 7.57
N TYR A 258 17.41 4.30 6.34
CA TYR A 258 17.79 5.18 5.21
C TYR A 258 17.55 6.66 5.51
N VAL A 259 16.41 7.03 6.11
CA VAL A 259 16.05 8.43 6.42
C VAL A 259 16.50 8.90 7.82
N ALA A 260 17.20 8.09 8.59
CA ALA A 260 17.69 8.44 9.92
C ALA A 260 19.00 9.24 9.91
N ARG A 261 19.55 9.54 8.72
CA ARG A 261 20.84 10.22 8.51
C ARG A 261 20.67 11.50 7.69
#